data_8c3e8717218e70bbc93c9e967815ddd4
#
_entry.id   8c3e8717218e70bbc93c9e967815ddd4
#
_cell.length_a   1.000
_cell.length_b   1.000
_cell.length_c   1.000
_cell.angle_alpha   90.00
_cell.angle_beta   90.00
_cell.angle_gamma   90.00
#
_symmetry.space_group_name_H-M   'P 1'
#
loop_
_entity.id
_entity.type
_entity.pdbx_description
1 polymer ?
#
loop_
_entity_poly.entity_id
_entity_poly.type
_entity_poly.pdbx_seq_one_letter_code
_entity_poly.pdbx_strand_id
1 'polypeptide(L)'
;VKPISPETIVDIGCGPAAETTRLESYSQQYLGIDISREMLAQAQTLNPHLSWLQGHWTSLPLANESVDWVFANLSLQWVDDLNTAFAEVYRVLKPGGIATVNTLLPGTFSSLQNSWAEVDNKPHINNFSTLADITQATETFPWLHKTFYTHDYVQHFSNLRALLTSIKGVGASLVKRDNNSGLMTKSKFQTLENTYETYRISGGLPLEWHIVNIVLVKRG
;
A
#
# COMPACT_ATOMS: atom_id res chain seq x y z
N VAL A 1 -14.04 -9.37 -1.39
CA VAL A 1 -15.07 -9.47 -2.43
C VAL A 1 -14.40 -9.21 -3.76
N LYS A 2 -14.65 -10.03 -4.76
CA LYS A 2 -14.20 -9.87 -6.14
C LYS A 2 -15.43 -9.96 -7.06
N PRO A 3 -15.42 -9.32 -8.23
CA PRO A 3 -16.45 -9.54 -9.24
C PRO A 3 -16.50 -11.03 -9.63
N ILE A 4 -17.66 -11.50 -10.00
CA ILE A 4 -17.77 -12.83 -10.61
C ILE A 4 -17.25 -12.73 -12.04
N SER A 5 -16.09 -13.33 -12.33
CA SER A 5 -15.44 -13.34 -13.65
C SER A 5 -15.20 -11.93 -14.23
N PRO A 6 -14.36 -11.09 -13.62
CA PRO A 6 -14.01 -9.79 -14.20
C PRO A 6 -13.27 -10.01 -15.52
N GLU A 7 -13.61 -9.21 -16.53
CA GLU A 7 -12.88 -9.22 -17.81
C GLU A 7 -11.51 -8.55 -17.65
N THR A 8 -11.48 -7.38 -17.02
CA THR A 8 -10.29 -6.56 -16.84
C THR A 8 -10.02 -6.25 -15.37
N ILE A 9 -8.84 -6.64 -14.87
CA ILE A 9 -8.31 -6.23 -13.56
C ILE A 9 -7.19 -5.21 -13.76
N VAL A 10 -7.23 -4.16 -12.98
CA VAL A 10 -6.13 -3.19 -12.85
C VAL A 10 -5.57 -3.23 -11.43
N ASP A 11 -4.26 -3.43 -11.32
CA ASP A 11 -3.51 -3.40 -10.05
C ASP A 11 -2.77 -2.07 -9.92
N ILE A 12 -3.24 -1.17 -9.05
CA ILE A 12 -2.69 0.17 -8.86
C ILE A 12 -1.62 0.16 -7.76
N GLY A 13 -0.40 0.53 -8.13
CA GLY A 13 0.79 0.38 -7.29
C GLY A 13 1.24 -1.07 -7.23
N CYS A 14 1.27 -1.73 -8.39
CA CYS A 14 1.59 -3.15 -8.53
C CYS A 14 3.02 -3.50 -8.08
N GLY A 15 3.90 -2.51 -7.92
CA GLY A 15 5.30 -2.72 -7.56
C GLY A 15 6.00 -3.71 -8.51
N PRO A 16 6.81 -4.63 -7.96
CA PRO A 16 7.48 -5.66 -8.76
C PRO A 16 6.58 -6.86 -9.08
N ALA A 17 5.24 -6.70 -9.03
CA ALA A 17 4.25 -7.70 -9.40
C ALA A 17 4.07 -8.88 -8.40
N ALA A 18 4.10 -8.62 -7.10
CA ALA A 18 3.98 -9.65 -6.07
C ALA A 18 2.63 -10.40 -6.08
N GLU A 19 1.53 -9.71 -6.41
CA GLU A 19 0.17 -10.28 -6.42
C GLU A 19 -0.28 -10.78 -7.80
N THR A 20 0.51 -10.51 -8.83
CA THR A 20 0.14 -10.72 -10.25
C THR A 20 -0.34 -12.12 -10.55
N THR A 21 0.44 -13.16 -10.18
CA THR A 21 0.08 -14.56 -10.46
C THR A 21 -1.28 -14.94 -9.88
N ARG A 22 -1.63 -14.36 -8.73
CA ARG A 22 -2.93 -14.60 -8.11
C ARG A 22 -4.04 -13.85 -8.83
N LEU A 23 -3.80 -12.59 -9.22
CA LEU A 23 -4.81 -11.72 -9.83
C LEU A 23 -5.11 -12.11 -11.28
N GLU A 24 -4.10 -12.46 -12.07
CA GLU A 24 -4.30 -12.89 -13.47
C GLU A 24 -5.19 -14.12 -13.59
N SER A 25 -5.17 -15.01 -12.58
CA SER A 25 -6.03 -16.19 -12.58
C SER A 25 -7.53 -15.88 -12.45
N TYR A 26 -7.90 -14.64 -12.14
CA TYR A 26 -9.29 -14.23 -11.96
C TYR A 26 -9.88 -13.44 -13.12
N SER A 27 -9.07 -13.06 -14.14
CA SER A 27 -9.53 -12.23 -15.24
C SER A 27 -8.95 -12.69 -16.58
N GLN A 28 -9.53 -12.18 -17.66
CA GLN A 28 -8.98 -12.38 -19.00
C GLN A 28 -7.83 -11.41 -19.30
N GLN A 29 -7.87 -10.22 -18.67
CA GLN A 29 -6.88 -9.18 -18.86
C GLN A 29 -6.43 -8.63 -17.49
N TYR A 30 -5.12 -8.68 -17.27
CA TYR A 30 -4.47 -8.03 -16.13
C TYR A 30 -3.62 -6.87 -16.61
N LEU A 31 -3.69 -5.75 -15.90
CA LEU A 31 -2.89 -4.57 -16.14
C LEU A 31 -2.30 -4.06 -14.83
N GLY A 32 -0.97 -4.01 -14.73
CA GLY A 32 -0.27 -3.40 -13.61
C GLY A 32 0.05 -1.93 -13.87
N ILE A 33 -0.22 -1.08 -12.89
CA ILE A 33 0.12 0.35 -12.92
C ILE A 33 1.01 0.68 -11.73
N ASP A 34 2.14 1.35 -11.97
CA ASP A 34 3.00 1.88 -10.92
C ASP A 34 3.61 3.21 -11.35
N ILE A 35 3.97 4.06 -10.38
CA ILE A 35 4.66 5.31 -10.66
C ILE A 35 6.15 5.08 -10.96
N SER A 36 6.74 4.04 -10.39
CA SER A 36 8.16 3.71 -10.51
C SER A 36 8.45 2.88 -11.77
N ARG A 37 9.23 3.45 -12.67
CA ARG A 37 9.71 2.74 -13.87
C ARG A 37 10.57 1.53 -13.51
N GLU A 38 11.32 1.61 -12.42
CA GLU A 38 12.18 0.53 -11.93
C GLU A 38 11.33 -0.68 -11.50
N MET A 39 10.23 -0.43 -10.80
CA MET A 39 9.30 -1.49 -10.41
C MET A 39 8.63 -2.14 -11.61
N LEU A 40 8.17 -1.33 -12.57
CA LEU A 40 7.58 -1.83 -13.81
C LEU A 40 8.57 -2.64 -14.66
N ALA A 41 9.84 -2.24 -14.71
CA ALA A 41 10.88 -3.01 -15.41
C ALA A 41 11.12 -4.38 -14.77
N GLN A 42 11.07 -4.46 -13.43
CA GLN A 42 11.13 -5.74 -12.72
C GLN A 42 9.88 -6.59 -13.00
N ALA A 43 8.69 -5.99 -12.90
CA ALA A 43 7.42 -6.65 -13.19
C ALA A 43 7.38 -7.23 -14.61
N GLN A 44 7.81 -6.44 -15.60
CA GLN A 44 7.92 -6.86 -17.00
C GLN A 44 8.91 -8.02 -17.20
N THR A 45 10.01 -8.02 -16.44
CA THR A 45 11.00 -9.12 -16.50
C THR A 45 10.43 -10.41 -15.93
N LEU A 46 9.67 -10.32 -14.83
CA LEU A 46 9.07 -11.48 -14.17
C LEU A 46 7.85 -12.02 -14.92
N ASN A 47 7.06 -11.14 -15.54
CA ASN A 47 5.81 -11.48 -16.24
C ASN A 47 5.74 -10.78 -17.60
N PRO A 48 6.55 -11.21 -18.60
CA PRO A 48 6.69 -10.52 -19.88
C PRO A 48 5.45 -10.58 -20.78
N HIS A 49 4.50 -11.46 -20.46
CA HIS A 49 3.24 -11.65 -21.20
C HIS A 49 2.13 -10.71 -20.76
N LEU A 50 2.34 -9.95 -19.68
CA LEU A 50 1.34 -9.04 -19.11
C LEU A 50 1.62 -7.58 -19.51
N SER A 51 0.62 -6.73 -19.26
CA SER A 51 0.69 -5.31 -19.59
C SER A 51 1.04 -4.46 -18.36
N TRP A 52 1.96 -3.50 -18.57
CA TRP A 52 2.46 -2.62 -17.53
C TRP A 52 2.43 -1.18 -18.01
N LEU A 53 1.84 -0.28 -17.22
CA LEU A 53 1.76 1.14 -17.55
C LEU A 53 2.31 1.99 -16.40
N GLN A 54 3.05 3.04 -16.76
CA GLN A 54 3.39 4.05 -15.78
C GLN A 54 2.19 4.96 -15.54
N GLY A 55 1.80 5.15 -14.28
CA GLY A 55 0.68 6.00 -13.90
C GLY A 55 0.70 6.35 -12.42
N HIS A 56 -0.09 7.34 -12.05
CA HIS A 56 -0.27 7.78 -10.69
C HIS A 56 -1.73 7.61 -10.27
N TRP A 57 -1.99 7.39 -8.99
CA TRP A 57 -3.34 7.27 -8.42
C TRP A 57 -4.28 8.42 -8.80
N THR A 58 -3.75 9.64 -8.89
CA THR A 58 -4.51 10.85 -9.21
C THR A 58 -4.62 11.15 -10.71
N SER A 59 -4.07 10.28 -11.55
CA SER A 59 -4.12 10.39 -13.02
C SER A 59 -3.85 9.04 -13.66
N LEU A 60 -4.87 8.18 -13.66
CA LEU A 60 -4.75 6.84 -14.23
C LEU A 60 -4.80 6.91 -15.76
N PRO A 61 -3.87 6.27 -16.48
CA PRO A 61 -3.82 6.27 -17.94
C PRO A 61 -4.86 5.30 -18.56
N LEU A 62 -6.11 5.42 -18.11
CA LEU A 62 -7.21 4.54 -18.47
C LEU A 62 -8.42 5.35 -18.91
N ALA A 63 -9.20 4.80 -19.84
CA ALA A 63 -10.47 5.39 -20.27
C ALA A 63 -11.52 5.31 -19.12
N ASN A 64 -12.54 6.17 -19.20
CA ASN A 64 -13.69 6.08 -18.33
C ASN A 64 -14.38 4.73 -18.51
N GLU A 65 -14.87 4.15 -17.40
CA GLU A 65 -15.72 2.95 -17.41
C GLU A 65 -15.12 1.78 -18.22
N SER A 66 -13.80 1.56 -18.06
CA SER A 66 -13.06 0.54 -18.81
C SER A 66 -12.62 -0.66 -17.97
N VAL A 67 -12.78 -0.60 -16.64
CA VAL A 67 -12.23 -1.59 -15.70
C VAL A 67 -13.34 -2.25 -14.89
N ASP A 68 -13.31 -3.57 -14.78
CA ASP A 68 -14.28 -4.32 -13.96
C ASP A 68 -13.84 -4.40 -12.49
N TRP A 69 -12.53 -4.53 -12.26
CA TRP A 69 -11.98 -4.63 -10.92
C TRP A 69 -10.70 -3.81 -10.76
N VAL A 70 -10.74 -2.82 -9.90
CA VAL A 70 -9.55 -2.13 -9.39
C VAL A 70 -9.07 -2.85 -8.13
N PHE A 71 -7.85 -3.30 -8.15
CA PHE A 71 -7.13 -3.86 -7.01
C PHE A 71 -5.99 -2.92 -6.61
N ALA A 72 -5.71 -2.79 -5.32
CA ALA A 72 -4.53 -2.08 -4.84
C ALA A 72 -4.12 -2.61 -3.46
N ASN A 73 -2.87 -3.02 -3.36
CA ASN A 73 -2.31 -3.59 -2.14
C ASN A 73 -1.15 -2.74 -1.62
N LEU A 74 -1.34 -2.11 -0.45
CA LEU A 74 -0.32 -1.30 0.24
C LEU A 74 0.33 -0.24 -0.68
N SER A 75 -0.49 0.47 -1.46
CA SER A 75 -0.03 1.55 -2.34
C SER A 75 -0.73 2.89 -2.07
N LEU A 76 -1.95 2.89 -1.51
CA LEU A 76 -2.71 4.11 -1.22
C LEU A 76 -2.02 5.01 -0.18
N GLN A 77 -1.21 4.47 0.73
CA GLN A 77 -0.47 5.24 1.74
C GLN A 77 0.55 6.23 1.17
N TRP A 78 0.84 6.15 -0.13
CA TRP A 78 1.75 7.06 -0.83
C TRP A 78 1.03 8.25 -1.48
N VAL A 79 -0.30 8.28 -1.40
CA VAL A 79 -1.16 9.27 -2.04
C VAL A 79 -1.44 10.43 -1.08
N ASP A 80 -1.13 11.64 -1.52
CA ASP A 80 -1.38 12.85 -0.73
C ASP A 80 -2.83 13.36 -0.91
N ASP A 81 -3.42 13.17 -2.10
CA ASP A 81 -4.79 13.60 -2.43
C ASP A 81 -5.72 12.39 -2.63
N LEU A 82 -6.33 11.94 -1.53
CA LEU A 82 -7.27 10.83 -1.53
C LEU A 82 -8.53 11.13 -2.35
N ASN A 83 -9.00 12.39 -2.38
CA ASN A 83 -10.20 12.74 -3.12
C ASN A 83 -10.00 12.52 -4.62
N THR A 84 -8.88 13.03 -5.18
CA THR A 84 -8.55 12.83 -6.58
C THR A 84 -8.27 11.35 -6.89
N ALA A 85 -7.63 10.61 -5.97
CA ALA A 85 -7.39 9.18 -6.15
C ALA A 85 -8.70 8.38 -6.26
N PHE A 86 -9.65 8.59 -5.35
CA PHE A 86 -10.95 7.91 -5.42
C PHE A 86 -11.82 8.42 -6.57
N ALA A 87 -11.65 9.69 -7.03
CA ALA A 87 -12.26 10.18 -8.27
C ALA A 87 -11.82 9.37 -9.48
N GLU A 88 -10.51 9.11 -9.60
CA GLU A 88 -9.96 8.33 -10.69
C GLU A 88 -10.43 6.86 -10.63
N VAL A 89 -10.42 6.24 -9.44
CA VAL A 89 -10.99 4.89 -9.26
C VAL A 89 -12.46 4.85 -9.69
N TYR A 90 -13.27 5.82 -9.26
CA TYR A 90 -14.67 5.89 -9.65
C TYR A 90 -14.84 6.09 -11.16
N ARG A 91 -14.00 6.93 -11.78
CA ARG A 91 -14.03 7.24 -13.21
C ARG A 91 -13.74 6.01 -14.07
N VAL A 92 -12.70 5.25 -13.73
CA VAL A 92 -12.24 4.12 -14.55
C VAL A 92 -13.09 2.86 -14.38
N LEU A 93 -13.75 2.68 -13.23
CA LEU A 93 -14.63 1.53 -13.00
C LEU A 93 -15.85 1.58 -13.91
N LYS A 94 -16.20 0.46 -14.51
CA LYS A 94 -17.49 0.24 -15.19
C LYS A 94 -18.64 0.34 -14.18
N PRO A 95 -19.87 0.64 -14.62
CA PRO A 95 -21.08 0.44 -13.80
C PRO A 95 -21.12 -1.00 -13.24
N GLY A 96 -21.32 -1.15 -11.93
CA GLY A 96 -21.25 -2.44 -11.23
C GLY A 96 -19.83 -2.94 -10.93
N GLY A 97 -18.80 -2.23 -11.39
CA GLY A 97 -17.38 -2.57 -11.13
C GLY A 97 -17.01 -2.40 -9.65
N ILE A 98 -15.97 -3.08 -9.22
CA ILE A 98 -15.55 -3.17 -7.81
C ILE A 98 -14.14 -2.61 -7.64
N ALA A 99 -13.88 -1.86 -6.58
CA ALA A 99 -12.56 -1.58 -6.08
C ALA A 99 -12.31 -2.34 -4.78
N THR A 100 -11.17 -3.01 -4.68
CA THR A 100 -10.65 -3.59 -3.44
C THR A 100 -9.27 -3.00 -3.17
N VAL A 101 -9.18 -2.21 -2.10
CA VAL A 101 -7.98 -1.46 -1.75
C VAL A 101 -7.64 -1.78 -0.31
N ASN A 102 -6.36 -2.02 -0.01
CA ASN A 102 -5.92 -1.98 1.36
C ASN A 102 -4.80 -0.96 1.55
N THR A 103 -4.73 -0.42 2.76
CA THR A 103 -3.72 0.56 3.14
C THR A 103 -3.47 0.54 4.64
N LEU A 104 -2.41 1.23 5.04
CA LEU A 104 -1.98 1.34 6.42
C LEU A 104 -2.69 2.49 7.14
N LEU A 105 -2.98 2.29 8.41
CA LEU A 105 -3.57 3.27 9.33
C LEU A 105 -2.55 3.76 10.37
N PRO A 106 -2.79 4.91 11.01
CA PRO A 106 -2.02 5.36 12.16
C PRO A 106 -1.92 4.29 13.25
N GLY A 107 -0.77 4.18 13.89
CA GLY A 107 -0.43 3.09 14.82
C GLY A 107 0.41 1.98 14.20
N THR A 108 0.41 1.85 12.86
CA THR A 108 1.34 0.96 12.16
C THR A 108 2.79 1.35 12.48
N PHE A 109 3.60 0.35 12.87
CA PHE A 109 5.01 0.51 13.26
C PHE A 109 5.21 1.40 14.51
N SER A 110 4.25 1.41 15.44
CA SER A 110 4.30 2.29 16.62
C SER A 110 5.55 2.07 17.48
N SER A 111 5.94 0.83 17.76
CA SER A 111 7.17 0.53 18.52
C SER A 111 8.43 1.03 17.78
N LEU A 112 8.44 0.95 16.45
CA LEU A 112 9.54 1.43 15.64
C LEU A 112 9.60 2.97 15.62
N GLN A 113 8.44 3.62 15.51
CA GLN A 113 8.32 5.09 15.55
C GLN A 113 8.83 5.64 16.89
N ASN A 114 8.38 5.05 18.01
CA ASN A 114 8.82 5.45 19.35
C ASN A 114 10.33 5.24 19.53
N SER A 115 10.87 4.13 19.02
CA SER A 115 12.30 3.86 19.11
C SER A 115 13.14 4.84 18.28
N TRP A 116 12.64 5.30 17.12
CA TRP A 116 13.31 6.33 16.33
C TRP A 116 13.30 7.69 17.01
N ALA A 117 12.27 8.04 17.76
CA ALA A 117 12.20 9.30 18.51
C ALA A 117 13.34 9.44 19.55
N GLU A 118 13.88 8.33 20.05
CA GLU A 118 15.05 8.31 20.95
C GLU A 118 16.38 8.46 20.20
N VAL A 119 16.39 8.29 18.88
CA VAL A 119 17.61 8.38 18.05
C VAL A 119 17.82 9.81 17.52
N ASP A 120 16.76 10.38 16.98
CA ASP A 120 16.75 11.77 16.51
C ASP A 120 15.33 12.28 16.27
N ASN A 121 15.19 13.61 16.01
CA ASN A 121 13.89 14.26 15.81
C ASN A 121 13.41 14.24 14.33
N LYS A 122 13.91 13.30 13.52
CA LYS A 122 13.52 13.22 12.11
C LYS A 122 12.35 12.25 11.92
N PRO A 123 11.47 12.51 10.94
CA PRO A 123 10.45 11.53 10.58
C PRO A 123 11.12 10.33 9.90
N HIS A 124 10.99 9.15 10.50
CA HIS A 124 11.51 7.88 9.98
C HIS A 124 10.40 6.95 9.47
N ILE A 125 9.14 7.29 9.76
CA ILE A 125 7.95 6.56 9.33
C ILE A 125 6.99 7.59 8.72
N ASN A 126 6.32 7.23 7.63
CA ASN A 126 5.31 8.09 7.01
C ASN A 126 4.12 8.28 7.94
N ASN A 127 3.48 9.45 7.84
CA ASN A 127 2.16 9.66 8.40
C ASN A 127 1.14 8.97 7.50
N PHE A 128 0.37 8.04 8.07
CA PHE A 128 -0.71 7.37 7.38
C PHE A 128 -2.02 8.14 7.54
N SER A 129 -2.86 8.13 6.50
CA SER A 129 -4.20 8.71 6.55
C SER A 129 -5.08 7.96 7.55
N THR A 130 -5.91 8.70 8.28
CA THR A 130 -6.85 8.07 9.21
C THR A 130 -7.99 7.37 8.48
N LEU A 131 -8.67 6.44 9.16
CA LEU A 131 -9.88 5.83 8.62
C LEU A 131 -10.95 6.88 8.30
N ALA A 132 -11.02 7.96 9.08
CA ALA A 132 -11.96 9.08 8.85
C ALA A 132 -11.63 9.81 7.54
N ASP A 133 -10.36 10.14 7.28
CA ASP A 133 -9.93 10.80 6.03
C ASP A 133 -10.26 9.93 4.81
N ILE A 134 -9.96 8.63 4.89
CA ILE A 134 -10.25 7.66 3.82
C ILE A 134 -11.77 7.56 3.58
N THR A 135 -12.55 7.43 4.65
CA THR A 135 -14.02 7.35 4.55
C THR A 135 -14.57 8.62 3.91
N GLN A 136 -14.14 9.79 4.39
CA GLN A 136 -14.58 11.09 3.86
C GLN A 136 -14.27 11.22 2.37
N ALA A 137 -13.08 10.82 1.93
CA ALA A 137 -12.70 10.88 0.52
C ALA A 137 -13.60 10.01 -0.39
N THR A 138 -14.16 8.91 0.15
CA THR A 138 -15.10 8.07 -0.61
C THR A 138 -16.53 8.60 -0.61
N GLU A 139 -16.92 9.50 0.33
CA GLU A 139 -18.28 10.04 0.42
C GLU A 139 -18.67 10.91 -0.80
N THR A 140 -17.70 11.48 -1.50
CA THR A 140 -17.92 12.36 -2.65
C THR A 140 -18.62 11.66 -3.83
N PHE A 141 -18.55 10.31 -3.90
CA PHE A 141 -19.06 9.54 -5.03
C PHE A 141 -20.24 8.65 -4.64
N PRO A 142 -21.23 8.48 -5.53
CA PRO A 142 -22.44 7.70 -5.25
C PRO A 142 -22.18 6.19 -5.41
N TRP A 143 -21.32 5.63 -4.58
CA TRP A 143 -21.10 4.18 -4.54
C TRP A 143 -22.40 3.45 -4.22
N LEU A 144 -22.64 2.30 -4.85
CA LEU A 144 -23.73 1.40 -4.51
C LEU A 144 -23.50 0.75 -3.14
N HIS A 145 -22.24 0.40 -2.87
CA HIS A 145 -21.83 -0.22 -1.62
C HIS A 145 -20.43 0.25 -1.21
N LYS A 146 -20.25 0.48 0.09
CA LYS A 146 -18.96 0.82 0.71
C LYS A 146 -18.79 -0.03 1.96
N THR A 147 -17.65 -0.67 2.11
CA THR A 147 -17.33 -1.43 3.30
C THR A 147 -15.87 -1.22 3.67
N PHE A 148 -15.62 -1.05 4.96
CA PHE A 148 -14.30 -0.87 5.54
C PHE A 148 -14.11 -1.91 6.64
N TYR A 149 -13.06 -2.72 6.53
CA TYR A 149 -12.68 -3.70 7.54
C TYR A 149 -11.30 -3.34 8.07
N THR A 150 -11.20 -3.01 9.35
CA THR A 150 -9.91 -2.82 10.00
C THR A 150 -9.38 -4.15 10.52
N HIS A 151 -8.08 -4.32 10.48
CA HIS A 151 -7.40 -5.52 10.92
C HIS A 151 -6.05 -5.16 11.54
N ASP A 152 -5.81 -5.66 12.74
CA ASP A 152 -4.55 -5.49 13.44
C ASP A 152 -3.76 -6.80 13.35
N TYR A 153 -2.50 -6.68 13.04
CA TYR A 153 -1.59 -7.81 12.94
C TYR A 153 -0.24 -7.44 13.55
N VAL A 154 0.33 -8.37 14.30
CA VAL A 154 1.68 -8.21 14.86
C VAL A 154 2.57 -9.32 14.35
N GLN A 155 3.62 -8.92 13.64
CA GLN A 155 4.65 -9.83 13.15
C GLN A 155 5.84 -9.79 14.12
N HIS A 156 6.49 -10.93 14.34
CA HIS A 156 7.62 -11.03 15.27
C HIS A 156 8.92 -11.36 14.54
N PHE A 157 10.00 -10.73 14.93
CA PHE A 157 11.32 -10.88 14.34
C PHE A 157 12.38 -11.22 15.36
N SER A 158 13.36 -12.02 14.94
CA SER A 158 14.48 -12.41 15.80
C SER A 158 15.39 -11.23 16.22
N ASN A 159 15.52 -10.23 15.34
CA ASN A 159 16.34 -9.04 15.55
C ASN A 159 15.86 -7.85 14.68
N LEU A 160 16.34 -6.65 15.02
CA LEU A 160 15.99 -5.41 14.34
C LEU A 160 16.36 -5.42 12.83
N ARG A 161 17.46 -6.04 12.44
CA ARG A 161 17.87 -6.10 11.01
C ARG A 161 16.87 -6.88 10.17
N ALA A 162 16.42 -8.03 10.66
CA ALA A 162 15.41 -8.84 10.00
C ALA A 162 14.09 -8.06 9.86
N LEU A 163 13.69 -7.36 10.92
CA LEU A 163 12.51 -6.49 10.95
C LEU A 163 12.61 -5.37 9.89
N LEU A 164 13.70 -4.59 9.90
CA LEU A 164 13.89 -3.51 8.93
C LEU A 164 13.99 -4.01 7.48
N THR A 165 14.51 -5.22 7.27
CA THR A 165 14.57 -5.85 5.96
C THR A 165 13.17 -6.22 5.46
N SER A 166 12.30 -6.72 6.34
CA SER A 166 10.93 -7.09 5.96
C SER A 166 10.12 -5.86 5.50
N ILE A 167 10.24 -4.73 6.18
CA ILE A 167 9.56 -3.48 5.79
C ILE A 167 9.98 -3.02 4.39
N LYS A 168 11.27 -3.13 4.06
CA LYS A 168 11.77 -2.81 2.71
C LYS A 168 11.20 -3.77 1.65
N GLY A 169 11.08 -5.04 2.00
CA GLY A 169 10.58 -6.08 1.09
C GLY A 169 9.13 -5.90 0.65
N VAL A 170 8.29 -5.29 1.50
CA VAL A 170 6.88 -4.99 1.15
C VAL A 170 6.69 -3.59 0.53
N GLY A 171 7.79 -2.93 0.12
CA GLY A 171 7.71 -1.60 -0.48
C GLY A 171 7.33 -0.47 0.50
N ALA A 172 7.10 -0.78 1.77
CA ALA A 172 6.88 0.21 2.82
C ALA A 172 8.22 0.84 3.21
N SER A 173 8.88 1.55 2.28
CA SER A 173 10.06 2.33 2.63
C SER A 173 9.65 3.42 3.63
N LEU A 174 10.42 3.56 4.69
CA LEU A 174 10.03 4.23 5.92
C LEU A 174 9.79 5.74 5.78
N VAL A 175 10.23 6.39 4.70
CA VAL A 175 9.95 7.82 4.39
C VAL A 175 10.09 8.05 2.89
N LYS A 176 9.25 8.91 2.29
CA LYS A 176 9.56 9.57 1.01
C LYS A 176 11.00 10.10 1.10
N ARG A 177 11.89 9.63 0.23
CA ARG A 177 13.33 9.99 0.27
C ARG A 177 13.47 11.50 0.25
N ASP A 178 13.67 12.07 1.42
CA ASP A 178 14.25 13.40 1.52
C ASP A 178 15.77 13.23 1.33
N ASN A 179 16.36 13.96 0.39
CA ASN A 179 17.81 13.93 0.10
C ASN A 179 18.68 14.29 1.32
N ASN A 180 18.07 14.61 2.45
CA ASN A 180 18.69 15.00 3.72
C ASN A 180 18.60 13.92 4.82
N SER A 181 18.17 12.69 4.52
CA SER A 181 18.25 11.58 5.47
C SER A 181 19.72 11.23 5.68
N GLY A 182 20.30 11.73 6.77
CA GLY A 182 21.69 11.43 7.14
C GLY A 182 21.94 9.92 7.18
N LEU A 183 23.16 9.52 6.80
CA LEU A 183 23.58 8.12 6.82
C LEU A 183 23.30 7.50 8.20
N MET A 184 22.76 6.28 8.19
CA MET A 184 22.63 5.45 9.40
C MET A 184 24.01 5.16 9.95
N THR A 185 24.43 5.88 10.98
CA THR A 185 25.71 5.61 11.65
C THR A 185 25.59 4.38 12.56
N LYS A 186 26.73 3.75 12.87
CA LYS A 186 26.77 2.62 13.80
C LYS A 186 26.18 2.99 15.17
N SER A 187 26.45 4.20 15.65
CA SER A 187 25.91 4.71 16.91
C SER A 187 24.38 4.82 16.87
N LYS A 188 23.81 5.45 15.83
CA LYS A 188 22.35 5.57 15.67
C LYS A 188 21.67 4.20 15.60
N PHE A 189 22.27 3.26 14.85
CA PHE A 189 21.72 1.90 14.77
C PHE A 189 21.74 1.21 16.14
N GLN A 190 22.82 1.35 16.91
CA GLN A 190 22.92 0.77 18.25
C GLN A 190 21.89 1.37 19.21
N THR A 191 21.69 2.69 19.18
CA THR A 191 20.64 3.35 19.97
C THR A 191 19.25 2.80 19.60
N LEU A 192 18.94 2.74 18.31
CA LEU A 192 17.68 2.19 17.82
C LEU A 192 17.47 0.73 18.27
N GLU A 193 18.52 -0.09 18.14
CA GLU A 193 18.47 -1.50 18.56
C GLU A 193 18.22 -1.64 20.05
N ASN A 194 18.96 -0.91 20.87
CA ASN A 194 18.80 -0.94 22.33
C ASN A 194 17.40 -0.50 22.76
N THR A 195 16.87 0.56 22.16
CA THR A 195 15.52 1.05 22.46
C THR A 195 14.47 0.05 22.00
N TYR A 196 14.62 -0.50 20.80
CA TYR A 196 13.64 -1.47 20.27
C TYR A 196 13.64 -2.79 21.05
N GLU A 197 14.80 -3.21 21.63
CA GLU A 197 14.89 -4.40 22.48
C GLU A 197 13.99 -4.31 23.72
N THR A 198 13.62 -3.11 24.19
CA THR A 198 12.66 -2.94 25.31
C THR A 198 11.27 -3.45 24.98
N TYR A 199 10.91 -3.57 23.71
CA TYR A 199 9.63 -4.11 23.24
C TYR A 199 9.66 -5.64 23.05
N ARG A 200 10.81 -6.29 23.25
CA ARG A 200 10.94 -7.74 23.04
C ARG A 200 10.01 -8.54 23.96
N ILE A 201 9.31 -9.48 23.35
CA ILE A 201 8.49 -10.48 24.04
C ILE A 201 9.00 -11.89 23.71
N SER A 202 8.39 -12.92 24.29
CA SER A 202 8.78 -14.34 24.06
C SER A 202 8.78 -14.76 22.57
N GLY A 203 7.98 -14.10 21.73
CA GLY A 203 7.92 -14.33 20.29
C GLY A 203 8.98 -13.59 19.46
N GLY A 204 9.71 -12.64 20.05
CA GLY A 204 10.68 -11.79 19.36
C GLY A 204 10.34 -10.31 19.44
N LEU A 205 10.94 -9.51 18.52
CA LEU A 205 10.64 -8.09 18.39
C LEU A 205 9.31 -7.91 17.62
N PRO A 206 8.30 -7.24 18.19
CA PRO A 206 7.03 -7.03 17.52
C PRO A 206 7.16 -5.99 16.39
N LEU A 207 6.35 -6.12 15.37
CA LEU A 207 6.11 -5.11 14.34
C LEU A 207 4.61 -5.03 14.11
N GLU A 208 4.02 -3.92 14.50
CA GLU A 208 2.58 -3.70 14.48
C GLU A 208 2.13 -3.22 13.10
N TRP A 209 1.04 -3.79 12.62
CA TRP A 209 0.36 -3.42 11.39
C TRP A 209 -1.10 -3.10 11.70
N HIS A 210 -1.54 -1.89 11.40
CA HIS A 210 -2.94 -1.49 11.42
C HIS A 210 -3.39 -1.27 9.98
N ILE A 211 -4.25 -2.13 9.48
CA ILE A 211 -4.63 -2.18 8.07
C ILE A 211 -6.13 -1.93 7.95
N VAL A 212 -6.52 -1.16 6.95
CA VAL A 212 -7.92 -1.11 6.49
C VAL A 212 -8.02 -1.76 5.11
N ASN A 213 -9.02 -2.64 4.97
CA ASN A 213 -9.45 -3.19 3.69
C ASN A 213 -10.74 -2.47 3.28
N ILE A 214 -10.74 -1.93 2.08
CA ILE A 214 -11.79 -1.09 1.51
C ILE A 214 -12.41 -1.84 0.34
N VAL A 215 -13.73 -1.97 0.35
CA VAL A 215 -14.48 -2.53 -0.78
C VAL A 215 -15.50 -1.48 -1.22
N LEU A 216 -15.41 -1.06 -2.47
CA LEU A 216 -16.30 -0.10 -3.09
C LEU A 216 -16.93 -0.73 -4.33
N VAL A 217 -18.24 -0.56 -4.48
CA VAL A 217 -18.97 -1.02 -5.68
C VAL A 217 -19.57 0.20 -6.36
N LYS A 218 -19.25 0.41 -7.64
CA LYS A 218 -19.82 1.50 -8.43
C LYS A 218 -21.27 1.18 -8.74
N ARG A 219 -22.14 2.20 -8.62
CA ARG A 219 -23.55 2.07 -9.02
C ARG A 219 -23.64 1.77 -10.52
N GLY A 220 -24.51 0.81 -10.89
CA GLY A 220 -24.84 0.50 -12.27
C GLY A 220 -25.84 1.47 -12.90
#